data_64bbefb6bbdd3c4dc9db13d6810eaec3
#
_entry.id   64bbefb6bbdd3c4dc9db13d6810eaec3
#
_cell.length_a   1.000
_cell.length_b   1.000
_cell.length_c   1.000
_cell.angle_alpha   90.00
_cell.angle_beta   90.00
_cell.angle_gamma   90.00
#
_symmetry.space_group_name_H-M   'P 1'
#
loop_
_entity.id
_entity.type
_entity.pdbx_description
1 polymer ?
#
loop_
_entity_poly.entity_id
_entity_poly.type
_entity_poly.pdbx_seq_one_letter_code
_entity_poly.pdbx_strand_id
1 'polypeptide(L)'
;MPANDTCRIGVYICHCGLNIASKVDVDALEKYAATLPKVALAKTYKFMCSDPGQQLIRDDLAAHKLTHLVVASCSPLMHEPTFRGVLQDAGVNPYLYQMVNIREQVSWVTKDLDRATQKARLLITAAVRRVALHDALQRSTVDVNPNVLVVGAGIAGISAALTLASAGKQVYLVEREPSIGGHMAHFDKTFPTLDCAACILTPKMTQVGKHKNIHLMAYSEVEEVSGFIGNFTVKVRRKASYVDT
;
A
#
# COMPACT_ATOMS: atom_id res chain seq x y z
N MET A 1 -5.68 2.77 31.81
CA MET A 1 -5.83 3.82 30.80
C MET A 1 -7.21 4.44 30.99
N PRO A 2 -7.36 5.76 31.13
CA PRO A 2 -8.69 6.36 31.26
C PRO A 2 -9.46 6.08 29.97
N ALA A 3 -10.66 5.56 30.09
CA ALA A 3 -11.59 5.40 28.99
C ALA A 3 -11.83 6.80 28.40
N ASN A 4 -11.46 7.00 27.12
CA ASN A 4 -11.68 8.27 26.43
C ASN A 4 -13.20 8.42 26.24
N ASP A 5 -13.83 9.14 27.17
CA ASP A 5 -15.30 9.32 27.23
C ASP A 5 -15.84 10.10 26.02
N THR A 6 -14.93 10.62 25.17
CA THR A 6 -15.24 11.39 23.98
C THR A 6 -15.29 10.57 22.70
N CYS A 7 -15.01 9.25 22.74
CA CYS A 7 -14.99 8.41 21.55
C CYS A 7 -16.42 8.15 21.02
N ARG A 8 -16.73 8.73 19.86
CA ARG A 8 -18.00 8.58 19.14
C ARG A 8 -17.72 8.03 17.74
N ILE A 9 -18.10 6.79 17.50
CA ILE A 9 -17.75 6.04 16.28
C ILE A 9 -18.90 6.11 15.27
N GLY A 10 -18.60 6.51 14.03
CA GLY A 10 -19.48 6.28 12.88
C GLY A 10 -19.09 5.00 12.16
N VAL A 11 -20.06 4.13 11.89
CA VAL A 11 -19.85 2.89 11.13
C VAL A 11 -20.57 2.99 9.79
N TYR A 12 -19.84 2.84 8.69
CA TYR A 12 -20.38 2.94 7.34
C TYR A 12 -20.16 1.64 6.58
N ILE A 13 -21.25 1.08 6.05
CA ILE A 13 -21.25 -0.22 5.39
C ILE A 13 -21.55 0.00 3.90
N CYS A 14 -20.62 -0.40 3.05
CA CYS A 14 -20.74 -0.25 1.61
C CYS A 14 -21.42 -1.48 1.00
N HIS A 15 -22.39 -1.27 0.09
CA HIS A 15 -22.95 -2.35 -0.72
C HIS A 15 -21.97 -2.81 -1.81
N CYS A 16 -21.08 -1.92 -2.26
CA CYS A 16 -20.21 -2.11 -3.43
C CYS A 16 -21.01 -2.57 -4.67
N GLY A 17 -22.13 -1.88 -4.94
CA GLY A 17 -23.15 -2.34 -5.84
C GLY A 17 -23.75 -3.66 -5.36
N LEU A 18 -23.56 -4.73 -6.13
CA LEU A 18 -23.97 -6.09 -5.76
C LEU A 18 -22.84 -6.96 -5.19
N ASN A 19 -21.59 -6.48 -5.23
CA ASN A 19 -20.44 -7.30 -4.81
C ASN A 19 -20.50 -7.69 -3.33
N ILE A 20 -21.01 -6.82 -2.45
CA ILE A 20 -21.20 -7.12 -1.04
C ILE A 20 -22.67 -7.48 -0.78
N ALA A 21 -23.59 -6.62 -1.19
CA ALA A 21 -25.01 -6.74 -0.85
C ALA A 21 -25.69 -8.01 -1.39
N SER A 22 -25.14 -8.68 -2.41
CA SER A 22 -25.68 -9.96 -2.88
C SER A 22 -25.35 -11.15 -1.97
N LYS A 23 -24.39 -11.01 -1.06
CA LYS A 23 -23.85 -12.09 -0.20
C LYS A 23 -23.84 -11.77 1.27
N VAL A 24 -24.08 -10.52 1.62
CA VAL A 24 -24.07 -10.04 3.00
C VAL A 24 -25.33 -9.19 3.20
N ASP A 25 -26.09 -9.50 4.24
CA ASP A 25 -27.25 -8.68 4.63
C ASP A 25 -26.75 -7.36 5.25
N VAL A 26 -26.62 -6.34 4.43
CA VAL A 26 -26.09 -5.03 4.81
C VAL A 26 -27.00 -4.28 5.78
N ASP A 27 -28.33 -4.48 5.66
CA ASP A 27 -29.31 -3.84 6.56
C ASP A 27 -29.25 -4.47 7.96
N ALA A 28 -29.10 -5.79 8.03
CA ALA A 28 -28.88 -6.47 9.31
C ALA A 28 -27.53 -6.09 9.93
N LEU A 29 -26.51 -5.81 9.12
CA LEU A 29 -25.21 -5.30 9.62
C LEU A 29 -25.33 -3.88 10.19
N GLU A 30 -26.08 -2.99 9.53
CA GLU A 30 -26.32 -1.64 10.01
C GLU A 30 -26.97 -1.65 11.40
N LYS A 31 -28.08 -2.40 11.50
CA LYS A 31 -28.79 -2.57 12.78
C LYS A 31 -27.88 -3.15 13.87
N TYR A 32 -27.08 -4.14 13.53
CA TYR A 32 -26.14 -4.74 14.46
C TYR A 32 -25.03 -3.76 14.85
N ALA A 33 -24.44 -3.06 13.90
CA ALA A 33 -23.34 -2.12 14.18
C ALA A 33 -23.80 -0.99 15.11
N ALA A 34 -25.05 -0.53 14.96
CA ALA A 34 -25.65 0.49 15.85
C ALA A 34 -25.74 0.03 17.32
N THR A 35 -25.72 -1.27 17.60
CA THR A 35 -25.77 -1.80 19.00
C THR A 35 -24.38 -1.89 19.64
N LEU A 36 -23.30 -1.68 18.88
CA LEU A 36 -21.96 -1.84 19.40
C LEU A 36 -21.54 -0.69 20.31
N PRO A 37 -20.72 -0.93 21.34
CA PRO A 37 -20.27 0.11 22.25
C PRO A 37 -19.57 1.26 21.53
N LYS A 38 -19.87 2.50 21.97
CA LYS A 38 -19.32 3.75 21.41
C LYS A 38 -19.73 4.05 19.96
N VAL A 39 -20.51 3.22 19.30
CA VAL A 39 -21.10 3.55 18.00
C VAL A 39 -22.23 4.54 18.20
N ALA A 40 -22.05 5.75 17.67
CA ALA A 40 -23.05 6.81 17.70
C ALA A 40 -23.96 6.80 16.47
N LEU A 41 -23.48 6.25 15.36
CA LEU A 41 -24.20 6.16 14.10
C LEU A 41 -23.72 4.96 13.30
N ALA A 42 -24.65 4.24 12.67
CA ALA A 42 -24.37 3.28 11.63
C ALA A 42 -25.23 3.57 10.40
N LYS A 43 -24.66 3.49 9.20
CA LYS A 43 -25.37 3.70 7.92
C LYS A 43 -24.85 2.78 6.83
N THR A 44 -25.72 2.44 5.90
CA THR A 44 -25.37 1.78 4.64
C THR A 44 -25.42 2.76 3.47
N TYR A 45 -24.64 2.49 2.43
CA TYR A 45 -24.72 3.21 1.16
C TYR A 45 -24.22 2.37 -0.01
N LYS A 46 -24.78 2.58 -1.21
CA LYS A 46 -24.49 1.76 -2.40
C LYS A 46 -23.02 1.79 -2.81
N PHE A 47 -22.42 2.97 -2.80
CA PHE A 47 -21.02 3.22 -3.20
C PHE A 47 -20.37 4.23 -2.27
N MET A 48 -19.95 3.79 -1.09
CA MET A 48 -19.41 4.66 -0.04
C MET A 48 -18.18 5.46 -0.50
N CYS A 49 -17.41 4.93 -1.45
CA CYS A 49 -16.24 5.60 -2.02
C CYS A 49 -16.58 6.68 -3.08
N SER A 50 -17.85 6.77 -3.54
CA SER A 50 -18.28 7.80 -4.46
C SER A 50 -18.39 9.18 -3.77
N ASP A 51 -18.39 10.26 -4.56
CA ASP A 51 -18.52 11.61 -4.01
C ASP A 51 -19.76 11.78 -3.11
N PRO A 52 -20.97 11.30 -3.48
CA PRO A 52 -22.11 11.34 -2.56
C PRO A 52 -21.92 10.52 -1.29
N GLY A 53 -21.25 9.36 -1.36
CA GLY A 53 -20.95 8.55 -0.18
C GLY A 53 -19.95 9.23 0.76
N GLN A 54 -18.92 9.86 0.20
CA GLN A 54 -17.97 10.65 0.95
C GLN A 54 -18.63 11.89 1.58
N GLN A 55 -19.51 12.55 0.84
CA GLN A 55 -20.27 13.70 1.37
C GLN A 55 -21.17 13.29 2.53
N LEU A 56 -21.87 12.17 2.43
CA LEU A 56 -22.66 11.60 3.52
C LEU A 56 -21.82 11.45 4.81
N ILE A 57 -20.60 10.94 4.69
CA ILE A 57 -19.69 10.78 5.83
C ILE A 57 -19.29 12.15 6.41
N ARG A 58 -18.94 13.13 5.56
CA ARG A 58 -18.57 14.49 6.01
C ARG A 58 -19.71 15.17 6.78
N ASP A 59 -20.93 15.09 6.25
CA ASP A 59 -22.11 15.68 6.88
C ASP A 59 -22.40 15.05 8.25
N ASP A 60 -22.29 13.73 8.34
CA ASP A 60 -22.50 12.99 9.58
C ASP A 60 -21.40 13.23 10.62
N LEU A 61 -20.12 13.37 10.18
CA LEU A 61 -19.02 13.72 11.08
C LEU A 61 -19.32 15.02 11.83
N ALA A 62 -19.84 16.02 11.12
CA ALA A 62 -20.20 17.31 11.69
C ALA A 62 -21.50 17.22 12.54
N ALA A 63 -22.58 16.66 11.95
CA ALA A 63 -23.92 16.63 12.59
C ALA A 63 -23.94 15.81 13.88
N HIS A 64 -23.23 14.69 13.91
CA HIS A 64 -23.22 13.77 15.06
C HIS A 64 -21.96 13.89 15.92
N LYS A 65 -21.07 14.86 15.63
CA LYS A 65 -19.80 15.08 16.36
C LYS A 65 -19.02 13.77 16.48
N LEU A 66 -18.89 13.05 15.36
CA LEU A 66 -18.15 11.79 15.33
C LEU A 66 -16.65 12.08 15.43
N THR A 67 -15.97 11.27 16.20
CA THR A 67 -14.52 11.40 16.42
C THR A 67 -13.73 10.28 15.75
N HIS A 68 -14.37 9.14 15.50
CA HIS A 68 -13.76 7.95 14.92
C HIS A 68 -14.63 7.41 13.79
N LEU A 69 -13.99 6.79 12.81
CA LEU A 69 -14.66 6.26 11.63
C LEU A 69 -14.30 4.79 11.40
N VAL A 70 -15.31 3.96 11.15
CA VAL A 70 -15.16 2.59 10.63
C VAL A 70 -15.88 2.52 9.29
N VAL A 71 -15.18 2.06 8.24
CA VAL A 71 -15.78 1.81 6.93
C VAL A 71 -15.64 0.35 6.57
N ALA A 72 -16.75 -0.38 6.52
CA ALA A 72 -16.82 -1.76 6.10
C ALA A 72 -17.13 -1.83 4.60
N SER A 73 -16.13 -2.17 3.78
CA SER A 73 -16.23 -2.12 2.32
C SER A 73 -15.24 -3.07 1.64
N CYS A 74 -14.62 -2.65 0.55
CA CYS A 74 -13.58 -3.37 -0.16
C CYS A 74 -12.21 -3.30 0.54
N SER A 75 -11.14 -3.70 -0.15
CA SER A 75 -9.78 -3.70 0.37
C SER A 75 -9.30 -2.30 0.76
N PRO A 76 -8.66 -2.15 1.93
CA PRO A 76 -7.97 -0.92 2.32
C PRO A 76 -6.95 -0.42 1.29
N LEU A 77 -6.29 -1.36 0.56
CA LEU A 77 -5.34 -1.03 -0.50
C LEU A 77 -5.92 -0.13 -1.60
N MET A 78 -7.25 -0.13 -1.77
CA MET A 78 -7.92 0.69 -2.79
C MET A 78 -8.33 2.07 -2.27
N HIS A 79 -9.01 2.12 -1.12
CA HIS A 79 -9.75 3.30 -0.71
C HIS A 79 -9.41 3.81 0.71
N GLU A 80 -8.38 3.30 1.35
CA GLU A 80 -7.92 3.87 2.62
C GLU A 80 -7.53 5.34 2.49
N PRO A 81 -6.75 5.76 1.46
CA PRO A 81 -6.44 7.17 1.25
C PRO A 81 -7.69 8.04 1.03
N THR A 82 -8.70 7.52 0.31
CA THR A 82 -9.97 8.23 0.07
C THR A 82 -10.66 8.59 1.38
N PHE A 83 -10.87 7.62 2.26
CA PHE A 83 -11.57 7.88 3.53
C PHE A 83 -10.74 8.65 4.55
N ARG A 84 -9.40 8.51 4.52
CA ARG A 84 -8.52 9.39 5.30
C ARG A 84 -8.62 10.85 4.85
N GLY A 85 -8.76 11.08 3.53
CA GLY A 85 -9.03 12.40 2.96
C GLY A 85 -10.35 12.98 3.47
N VAL A 86 -11.44 12.19 3.49
CA VAL A 86 -12.75 12.60 4.03
C VAL A 86 -12.65 13.09 5.49
N LEU A 87 -11.89 12.39 6.33
CA LEU A 87 -11.66 12.82 7.73
C LEU A 87 -10.88 14.12 7.79
N GLN A 88 -9.82 14.27 6.97
CA GLN A 88 -9.03 15.50 6.91
C GLN A 88 -9.88 16.70 6.49
N ASP A 89 -10.70 16.54 5.44
CA ASP A 89 -11.60 17.58 4.93
C ASP A 89 -12.63 18.01 6.00
N ALA A 90 -13.05 17.07 6.84
CA ALA A 90 -13.96 17.32 7.96
C ALA A 90 -13.25 17.83 9.24
N GLY A 91 -11.94 18.05 9.21
CA GLY A 91 -11.15 18.50 10.37
C GLY A 91 -10.97 17.44 11.46
N VAL A 92 -11.21 16.16 11.15
CA VAL A 92 -11.02 15.02 12.06
C VAL A 92 -9.67 14.35 11.77
N ASN A 93 -8.98 13.90 12.81
CA ASN A 93 -7.67 13.27 12.65
C ASN A 93 -7.79 12.00 11.78
N PRO A 94 -7.03 11.87 10.65
CA PRO A 94 -7.17 10.79 9.68
C PRO A 94 -6.68 9.42 10.20
N TYR A 95 -6.07 9.37 11.38
CA TYR A 95 -5.63 8.12 12.00
C TYR A 95 -6.66 7.53 12.98
N LEU A 96 -7.71 8.28 13.31
CA LEU A 96 -8.87 7.78 14.09
C LEU A 96 -9.85 7.04 13.16
N TYR A 97 -9.32 6.13 12.37
CA TYR A 97 -9.99 5.45 11.27
C TYR A 97 -9.60 3.97 11.18
N GLN A 98 -10.58 3.14 10.82
CA GLN A 98 -10.36 1.72 10.51
C GLN A 98 -11.22 1.29 9.34
N MET A 99 -10.60 0.73 8.31
CA MET A 99 -11.30 0.07 7.22
C MET A 99 -11.42 -1.44 7.46
N VAL A 100 -12.56 -2.01 7.06
CA VAL A 100 -12.87 -3.44 7.20
C VAL A 100 -13.15 -4.02 5.84
N ASN A 101 -12.37 -5.02 5.45
CA ASN A 101 -12.58 -5.69 4.18
C ASN A 101 -13.69 -6.76 4.30
N ILE A 102 -14.89 -6.40 3.86
CA ILE A 102 -16.04 -7.31 3.79
C ILE A 102 -16.38 -7.76 2.35
N ARG A 103 -15.60 -7.32 1.36
CA ARG A 103 -15.73 -7.77 -0.02
C ARG A 103 -14.84 -8.98 -0.29
N GLU A 104 -13.54 -8.79 -0.36
CA GLU A 104 -12.57 -9.83 -0.71
C GLU A 104 -12.48 -10.91 0.37
N GLN A 105 -12.57 -10.50 1.64
CA GLN A 105 -12.43 -11.43 2.77
C GLN A 105 -13.74 -12.07 3.23
N VAL A 106 -14.89 -11.57 2.77
CA VAL A 106 -16.20 -12.09 3.17
C VAL A 106 -17.03 -12.46 1.95
N SER A 107 -17.57 -11.50 1.19
CA SER A 107 -18.58 -11.78 0.17
C SER A 107 -18.06 -12.62 -1.00
N TRP A 108 -16.80 -12.46 -1.38
CA TRP A 108 -16.21 -13.24 -2.47
C TRP A 108 -15.84 -14.67 -2.09
N VAL A 109 -15.55 -14.92 -0.82
CA VAL A 109 -15.04 -16.21 -0.33
C VAL A 109 -16.05 -16.99 0.51
N THR A 110 -17.24 -16.41 0.78
CA THR A 110 -18.27 -17.06 1.59
C THR A 110 -19.58 -17.06 0.81
N LYS A 111 -20.00 -18.24 0.34
CA LYS A 111 -21.18 -18.38 -0.55
C LYS A 111 -22.51 -18.22 0.19
N ASP A 112 -22.58 -18.71 1.42
CA ASP A 112 -23.78 -18.69 2.26
C ASP A 112 -23.99 -17.31 2.88
N LEU A 113 -25.19 -16.76 2.75
CA LEU A 113 -25.52 -15.40 3.17
C LEU A 113 -25.42 -15.22 4.68
N ASP A 114 -25.94 -16.17 5.45
CA ASP A 114 -25.95 -16.06 6.92
C ASP A 114 -24.54 -16.15 7.49
N ARG A 115 -23.74 -17.09 6.98
CA ARG A 115 -22.32 -17.22 7.36
C ARG A 115 -21.51 -16.01 6.96
N ALA A 116 -21.74 -15.45 5.76
CA ALA A 116 -21.07 -14.23 5.31
C ALA A 116 -21.45 -13.03 6.21
N THR A 117 -22.73 -12.89 6.52
CA THR A 117 -23.23 -11.83 7.40
C THR A 117 -22.66 -11.98 8.82
N GLN A 118 -22.61 -13.19 9.38
CA GLN A 118 -21.97 -13.45 10.69
C GLN A 118 -20.48 -13.09 10.68
N LYS A 119 -19.77 -13.50 9.63
CA LYS A 119 -18.35 -13.17 9.48
C LYS A 119 -18.11 -11.66 9.39
N ALA A 120 -18.95 -10.94 8.65
CA ALA A 120 -18.91 -9.49 8.56
C ALA A 120 -19.18 -8.82 9.92
N ARG A 121 -20.14 -9.33 10.72
CA ARG A 121 -20.38 -8.86 12.10
C ARG A 121 -19.15 -8.98 12.98
N LEU A 122 -18.46 -10.13 12.94
CA LEU A 122 -17.23 -10.33 13.73
C LEU A 122 -16.15 -9.33 13.34
N LEU A 123 -15.93 -9.12 12.03
CA LEU A 123 -14.92 -8.18 11.54
C LEU A 123 -15.25 -6.74 11.90
N ILE A 124 -16.52 -6.32 11.77
CA ILE A 124 -16.97 -4.97 12.18
C ILE A 124 -16.79 -4.79 13.69
N THR A 125 -17.17 -5.79 14.51
CA THR A 125 -16.97 -5.74 15.95
C THR A 125 -15.50 -5.57 16.33
N ALA A 126 -14.61 -6.34 15.69
CA ALA A 126 -13.17 -6.22 15.91
C ALA A 126 -12.65 -4.83 15.54
N ALA A 127 -13.12 -4.28 14.41
CA ALA A 127 -12.73 -2.93 13.96
C ALA A 127 -13.24 -1.82 14.89
N VAL A 128 -14.48 -1.89 15.35
CA VAL A 128 -15.05 -0.94 16.32
C VAL A 128 -14.26 -0.96 17.63
N ARG A 129 -13.93 -2.15 18.14
CA ARG A 129 -13.10 -2.28 19.34
C ARG A 129 -11.69 -1.72 19.14
N ARG A 130 -11.11 -1.99 17.98
CA ARG A 130 -9.76 -1.53 17.65
C ARG A 130 -9.70 -0.02 17.48
N VAL A 131 -10.60 0.59 16.69
CA VAL A 131 -10.58 2.01 16.42
C VAL A 131 -10.80 2.84 17.70
N ALA A 132 -11.55 2.31 18.67
CA ALA A 132 -11.74 2.94 19.96
C ALA A 132 -10.46 3.08 20.80
N LEU A 133 -9.38 2.37 20.40
CA LEU A 133 -8.06 2.40 21.02
C LEU A 133 -7.02 3.16 20.18
N HIS A 134 -7.45 3.73 19.03
CA HIS A 134 -6.53 4.51 18.21
C HIS A 134 -6.24 5.87 18.87
N ASP A 135 -4.99 6.28 18.77
CA ASP A 135 -4.54 7.61 19.16
C ASP A 135 -4.54 8.55 17.95
N ALA A 136 -4.74 9.84 18.21
CA ALA A 136 -4.66 10.89 17.21
C ALA A 136 -3.19 11.15 16.83
N LEU A 137 -2.66 10.30 15.95
CA LEU A 137 -1.28 10.40 15.49
C LEU A 137 -1.06 11.70 14.70
N GLN A 138 0.13 12.26 14.83
CA GLN A 138 0.55 13.41 14.05
C GLN A 138 1.52 12.98 12.96
N ARG A 139 1.43 13.64 11.80
CA ARG A 139 2.41 13.46 10.73
C ARG A 139 3.71 14.13 11.13
N SER A 140 4.81 13.39 11.07
CA SER A 140 6.15 13.93 11.12
C SER A 140 6.73 14.04 9.72
N THR A 141 7.47 15.10 9.45
CA THR A 141 8.23 15.27 8.22
C THR A 141 9.68 14.94 8.53
N VAL A 142 10.28 14.09 7.71
CA VAL A 142 11.71 13.76 7.78
C VAL A 142 12.34 14.06 6.43
N ASP A 143 13.59 14.52 6.44
CA ASP A 143 14.35 14.69 5.23
C ASP A 143 14.61 13.33 4.58
N VAL A 144 14.50 13.26 3.27
CA VAL A 144 14.67 12.03 2.50
C VAL A 144 15.87 12.18 1.57
N ASN A 145 16.82 11.27 1.64
CA ASN A 145 17.88 11.15 0.63
C ASN A 145 17.26 10.63 -0.68
N PRO A 146 17.28 11.40 -1.78
CA PRO A 146 16.65 11.03 -3.03
C PRO A 146 17.43 10.00 -3.86
N ASN A 147 18.62 9.60 -3.43
CA ASN A 147 19.46 8.62 -4.12
C ASN A 147 18.82 7.23 -4.02
N VAL A 148 19.01 6.40 -5.04
CA VAL A 148 18.38 5.09 -5.13
C VAL A 148 19.45 4.00 -5.27
N LEU A 149 19.35 2.97 -4.47
CA LEU A 149 20.11 1.74 -4.65
C LEU A 149 19.26 0.73 -5.43
N VAL A 150 19.84 0.16 -6.48
CA VAL A 150 19.29 -0.98 -7.22
C VAL A 150 20.24 -2.14 -7.06
N VAL A 151 19.73 -3.26 -6.56
CA VAL A 151 20.53 -4.49 -6.33
C VAL A 151 20.19 -5.52 -7.39
N GLY A 152 21.19 -5.92 -8.14
CA GLY A 152 21.09 -6.82 -9.29
C GLY A 152 20.95 -6.07 -10.62
N ALA A 153 21.92 -6.25 -11.52
CA ALA A 153 21.94 -5.65 -12.84
C ALA A 153 21.52 -6.62 -13.95
N GLY A 154 20.50 -7.45 -13.70
CA GLY A 154 19.74 -8.11 -14.75
C GLY A 154 18.86 -7.11 -15.50
N ILE A 155 18.09 -7.56 -16.51
CA ILE A 155 17.26 -6.68 -17.35
C ILE A 155 16.29 -5.80 -16.56
N ALA A 156 15.73 -6.34 -15.48
CA ALA A 156 14.82 -5.59 -14.59
C ALA A 156 15.54 -4.46 -13.85
N GLY A 157 16.70 -4.76 -13.22
CA GLY A 157 17.50 -3.77 -12.52
C GLY A 157 18.09 -2.71 -13.45
N ILE A 158 18.55 -3.11 -14.62
CA ILE A 158 19.00 -2.19 -15.69
C ILE A 158 17.87 -1.25 -16.11
N SER A 159 16.66 -1.77 -16.35
CA SER A 159 15.52 -0.95 -16.76
C SER A 159 15.09 0.00 -15.64
N ALA A 160 15.05 -0.48 -14.38
CA ALA A 160 14.75 0.37 -13.23
C ALA A 160 15.79 1.49 -13.05
N ALA A 161 17.09 1.15 -13.13
CA ALA A 161 18.18 2.12 -13.02
C ALA A 161 18.10 3.21 -14.11
N LEU A 162 17.86 2.83 -15.36
CA LEU A 162 17.72 3.77 -16.48
C LEU A 162 16.51 4.68 -16.29
N THR A 163 15.36 4.14 -15.87
CA THR A 163 14.15 4.93 -15.65
C THR A 163 14.36 5.95 -14.53
N LEU A 164 14.92 5.55 -13.41
CA LEU A 164 15.18 6.42 -12.26
C LEU A 164 16.23 7.50 -12.60
N ALA A 165 17.30 7.11 -13.28
CA ALA A 165 18.35 8.03 -13.68
C ALA A 165 17.87 9.06 -14.72
N SER A 166 16.98 8.66 -15.64
CA SER A 166 16.32 9.55 -16.59
C SER A 166 15.38 10.54 -15.92
N ALA A 167 14.81 10.16 -14.75
CA ALA A 167 14.04 11.05 -13.88
C ALA A 167 14.93 11.94 -12.99
N GLY A 168 16.23 11.98 -13.23
CA GLY A 168 17.18 12.86 -12.54
C GLY A 168 17.68 12.35 -11.18
N LYS A 169 17.38 11.10 -10.81
CA LYS A 169 17.87 10.51 -9.57
C LYS A 169 19.29 9.97 -9.71
N GLN A 170 20.11 10.09 -8.67
CA GLN A 170 21.38 9.38 -8.59
C GLN A 170 21.08 7.92 -8.25
N VAL A 171 21.58 6.99 -9.06
CA VAL A 171 21.32 5.57 -8.94
C VAL A 171 22.62 4.82 -8.71
N TYR A 172 22.68 4.03 -7.65
CA TYR A 172 23.77 3.11 -7.37
C TYR A 172 23.29 1.71 -7.77
N LEU A 173 23.86 1.15 -8.87
CA LEU A 173 23.50 -0.16 -9.40
C LEU A 173 24.57 -1.17 -8.98
N VAL A 174 24.21 -2.08 -8.09
CA VAL A 174 25.12 -3.12 -7.55
C VAL A 174 24.87 -4.45 -8.25
N GLU A 175 25.93 -5.08 -8.74
CA GLU A 175 25.90 -6.41 -9.36
C GLU A 175 27.00 -7.30 -8.79
N ARG A 176 26.64 -8.51 -8.38
CA ARG A 176 27.58 -9.49 -7.78
C ARG A 176 28.49 -10.15 -8.81
N GLU A 177 28.01 -10.27 -10.06
CA GLU A 177 28.80 -10.83 -11.15
C GLU A 177 29.74 -9.76 -11.74
N PRO A 178 30.84 -10.18 -12.40
CA PRO A 178 31.76 -9.24 -13.03
C PRO A 178 31.14 -8.42 -14.16
N SER A 179 30.07 -8.94 -14.77
CA SER A 179 29.33 -8.29 -15.87
C SER A 179 27.85 -8.14 -15.52
N ILE A 180 27.23 -7.09 -16.07
CA ILE A 180 25.79 -6.87 -15.97
C ILE A 180 25.03 -7.63 -17.07
N GLY A 181 23.70 -7.77 -16.93
CA GLY A 181 22.84 -8.43 -17.92
C GLY A 181 22.06 -9.61 -17.33
N GLY A 182 22.59 -10.24 -16.28
CA GLY A 182 21.95 -11.36 -15.59
C GLY A 182 21.61 -12.52 -16.54
N HIS A 183 20.52 -13.23 -16.29
CA HIS A 183 20.11 -14.37 -17.12
C HIS A 183 19.87 -14.02 -18.60
N MET A 184 19.42 -12.79 -18.89
CA MET A 184 19.17 -12.38 -20.28
C MET A 184 20.45 -12.38 -21.13
N ALA A 185 21.63 -12.21 -20.54
CA ALA A 185 22.91 -12.32 -21.23
C ALA A 185 23.25 -13.74 -21.70
N HIS A 186 22.56 -14.77 -21.18
CA HIS A 186 22.75 -16.17 -21.52
C HIS A 186 21.68 -16.72 -22.49
N PHE A 187 20.68 -15.91 -22.84
CA PHE A 187 19.60 -16.32 -23.73
C PHE A 187 19.94 -15.99 -25.19
N ASP A 188 19.57 -16.89 -26.10
CA ASP A 188 19.54 -16.60 -27.54
C ASP A 188 18.34 -15.71 -27.85
N LYS A 189 17.14 -16.11 -27.40
CA LYS A 189 15.88 -15.44 -27.69
C LYS A 189 15.03 -15.24 -26.43
N THR A 190 14.17 -14.23 -26.46
CA THR A 190 13.20 -13.93 -25.41
C THR A 190 11.85 -14.57 -25.71
N PHE A 191 11.19 -15.09 -24.71
CA PHE A 191 9.80 -15.57 -24.80
C PHE A 191 8.83 -14.41 -24.48
N PRO A 192 7.64 -14.32 -25.11
CA PRO A 192 7.09 -15.20 -26.16
C PRO A 192 7.41 -14.74 -27.60
N THR A 193 7.99 -13.57 -27.78
CA THR A 193 8.17 -12.91 -29.07
C THR A 193 9.31 -13.47 -29.91
N LEU A 194 10.19 -14.27 -29.30
CA LEU A 194 11.39 -14.84 -29.89
C LEU A 194 12.36 -13.79 -30.45
N ASP A 195 12.37 -12.61 -29.86
CA ASP A 195 13.33 -11.56 -30.18
C ASP A 195 14.76 -11.94 -29.74
N CYS A 196 15.75 -11.40 -30.42
CA CYS A 196 17.15 -11.57 -30.06
C CYS A 196 17.46 -10.93 -28.69
N ALA A 197 17.81 -11.73 -27.70
CA ALA A 197 18.06 -11.27 -26.35
C ALA A 197 19.23 -10.28 -26.27
N ALA A 198 20.35 -10.57 -26.93
CA ALA A 198 21.52 -9.69 -26.99
C ALA A 198 21.19 -8.35 -27.68
N CYS A 199 20.35 -8.37 -28.71
CA CYS A 199 19.97 -7.17 -29.46
C CYS A 199 19.15 -6.18 -28.60
N ILE A 200 18.37 -6.68 -27.64
CA ILE A 200 17.62 -5.86 -26.68
C ILE A 200 18.49 -5.43 -25.50
N LEU A 201 19.30 -6.34 -24.98
CA LEU A 201 20.07 -6.15 -23.75
C LEU A 201 21.27 -5.22 -23.96
N THR A 202 22.08 -5.43 -25.01
CA THR A 202 23.34 -4.71 -25.23
C THR A 202 23.18 -3.19 -25.29
N PRO A 203 22.18 -2.62 -25.99
CA PRO A 203 21.97 -1.19 -25.97
C PRO A 203 21.68 -0.64 -24.56
N LYS A 204 20.91 -1.36 -23.76
CA LYS A 204 20.59 -0.97 -22.39
C LYS A 204 21.82 -1.05 -21.46
N MET A 205 22.65 -2.07 -21.59
CA MET A 205 23.93 -2.17 -20.87
C MET A 205 24.84 -0.99 -21.20
N THR A 206 24.92 -0.65 -22.49
CA THR A 206 25.71 0.51 -22.96
C THR A 206 25.16 1.83 -22.39
N GLN A 207 23.83 2.00 -22.35
CA GLN A 207 23.21 3.16 -21.75
C GLN A 207 23.54 3.27 -20.25
N VAL A 208 23.48 2.16 -19.49
CA VAL A 208 23.87 2.14 -18.06
C VAL A 208 25.32 2.62 -17.89
N GLY A 209 26.26 2.08 -18.68
CA GLY A 209 27.68 2.41 -18.58
C GLY A 209 28.00 3.88 -18.95
N LYS A 210 27.13 4.54 -19.73
CA LYS A 210 27.32 5.93 -20.17
C LYS A 210 26.47 6.95 -19.41
N HIS A 211 25.49 6.50 -18.60
CA HIS A 211 24.57 7.43 -17.97
C HIS A 211 25.19 8.11 -16.75
N LYS A 212 25.27 9.45 -16.79
CA LYS A 212 25.94 10.26 -15.76
C LYS A 212 25.36 10.11 -14.33
N ASN A 213 24.10 9.72 -14.22
CA ASN A 213 23.42 9.54 -12.93
C ASN A 213 23.42 8.08 -12.46
N ILE A 214 24.13 7.16 -13.14
CA ILE A 214 24.23 5.77 -12.72
C ILE A 214 25.66 5.47 -12.28
N HIS A 215 25.82 5.07 -11.04
CA HIS A 215 27.05 4.56 -10.47
C HIS A 215 27.03 3.04 -10.51
N LEU A 216 27.61 2.46 -11.55
CA LEU A 216 27.68 1.01 -11.70
C LEU A 216 28.77 0.43 -10.81
N MET A 217 28.39 -0.49 -9.95
CA MET A 217 29.27 -1.27 -9.07
C MET A 217 29.12 -2.76 -9.42
N ALA A 218 29.80 -3.17 -10.50
CA ALA A 218 29.93 -4.59 -10.83
C ALA A 218 30.89 -5.29 -9.88
N TYR A 219 30.80 -6.62 -9.80
CA TYR A 219 31.56 -7.48 -8.91
C TYR A 219 31.49 -7.02 -7.45
N SER A 220 30.31 -6.62 -7.03
CA SER A 220 30.03 -6.01 -5.73
C SER A 220 28.79 -6.61 -5.09
N GLU A 221 28.79 -6.75 -3.76
CA GLU A 221 27.71 -7.33 -2.98
C GLU A 221 27.31 -6.41 -1.84
N VAL A 222 26.01 -6.32 -1.56
CA VAL A 222 25.49 -5.63 -0.38
C VAL A 222 25.75 -6.52 0.84
N GLU A 223 26.47 -6.00 1.83
CA GLU A 223 26.77 -6.71 3.08
C GLU A 223 25.80 -6.34 4.21
N GLU A 224 25.43 -5.08 4.29
CA GLU A 224 24.62 -4.59 5.41
C GLU A 224 23.71 -3.44 4.94
N VAL A 225 22.50 -3.42 5.47
CA VAL A 225 21.54 -2.33 5.29
C VAL A 225 21.04 -1.92 6.68
N SER A 226 21.19 -0.64 7.02
CA SER A 226 20.73 -0.06 8.27
C SER A 226 19.99 1.25 8.02
N GLY A 227 19.36 1.82 9.06
CA GLY A 227 18.59 3.05 8.94
C GLY A 227 17.09 2.80 8.78
N PHE A 228 16.38 3.73 8.15
CA PHE A 228 14.94 3.71 7.97
C PHE A 228 14.55 4.30 6.62
N ILE A 229 13.26 4.19 6.25
CA ILE A 229 12.73 4.64 4.95
C ILE A 229 13.12 6.09 4.67
N GLY A 230 13.82 6.29 3.55
CA GLY A 230 14.35 7.59 3.13
C GLY A 230 15.75 7.92 3.66
N ASN A 231 16.31 7.16 4.60
CA ASN A 231 17.62 7.37 5.20
C ASN A 231 18.35 6.06 5.48
N PHE A 232 18.46 5.23 4.44
CA PHE A 232 19.23 4.00 4.53
C PHE A 232 20.72 4.25 4.39
N THR A 233 21.50 3.55 5.22
CA THR A 233 22.94 3.39 5.06
C THR A 233 23.21 1.98 4.56
N VAL A 234 23.92 1.85 3.45
CA VAL A 234 24.20 0.55 2.83
C VAL A 234 25.69 0.35 2.69
N LYS A 235 26.18 -0.76 3.21
CA LYS A 235 27.56 -1.20 3.07
C LYS A 235 27.67 -2.12 1.89
N VAL A 236 28.50 -1.76 0.92
CA VAL A 236 28.76 -2.54 -0.28
C VAL A 236 30.21 -2.99 -0.30
N ARG A 237 30.45 -4.30 -0.42
CA ARG A 237 31.77 -4.86 -0.62
C ARG A 237 32.03 -5.03 -2.10
N ARG A 238 33.09 -4.43 -2.60
CA ARG A 238 33.60 -4.66 -3.94
C ARG A 238 34.69 -5.75 -3.90
N LYS A 239 34.52 -6.78 -4.70
CA LYS A 239 35.54 -7.82 -4.85
C LYS A 239 36.69 -7.28 -5.68
N ALA A 240 37.89 -7.75 -5.38
CA ALA A 240 39.07 -7.41 -6.17
C ALA A 240 38.95 -8.00 -7.59
N SER A 241 39.35 -7.22 -8.57
CA SER A 241 39.43 -7.62 -9.97
C SER A 241 40.85 -7.35 -10.49
N TYR A 242 41.30 -8.11 -11.46
CA TYR A 242 42.66 -7.98 -12.03
C TYR A 242 43.79 -8.25 -11.01
N VAL A 243 43.53 -9.16 -10.08
CA VAL A 243 44.51 -9.59 -9.09
C VAL A 243 44.99 -11.00 -9.49
N ASP A 244 46.31 -11.17 -9.69
CA ASP A 244 46.91 -12.47 -9.83
C ASP A 244 46.90 -13.17 -8.46
N THR A 245 46.34 -14.36 -8.37
CA THR A 245 46.26 -15.18 -7.16
C THR A 245 47.27 -16.31 -7.19
#